data_032a983b4d03acba259268540bffd98e
#
_entry.id   032a983b4d03acba259268540bffd98e
#
_cell.length_a   1.000
_cell.length_b   1.000
_cell.length_c   1.000
_cell.angle_alpha   90.00
_cell.angle_beta   90.00
_cell.angle_gamma   90.00
#
_symmetry.space_group_name_H-M   'P 1'
#
loop_
_entity.id
_entity.type
_entity.pdbx_description
1 polymer ?
#
loop_
_entity_poly.entity_id
_entity_poly.type
_entity_poly.pdbx_seq_one_letter_code
_entity_poly.pdbx_strand_id
1 'polypeptide(L)'
;MCIRDRLNPNRRPFKTKDGFLSIVPYSDRQWDDFFELGGRKGLLQEDDRFNTYQNRTQNVLALYALVEEVAQTRTSEEWIDLLKEKNIPAMRVNRLDDVTSDPHLQSIGFFEHYDHPQEGTYVAMKQPVNFEKTPATHRHHPPALGVDTEAVLREAGLSNAEIAAVSKG
;
A
#
# COMPACT_ATOMS: atom_id res chain seq x y z
N MET A 1 3.78 3.04 -12.11
CA MET A 1 2.62 3.88 -11.74
C MET A 1 1.58 3.80 -12.83
N CYS A 2 0.37 3.34 -12.52
CA CYS A 2 -0.67 3.09 -13.52
C CYS A 2 -1.30 4.42 -14.00
N ILE A 3 -1.20 4.72 -15.29
CA ILE A 3 -1.86 5.89 -15.91
C ILE A 3 -3.38 5.86 -15.66
N ARG A 4 -3.92 4.66 -15.53
CA ARG A 4 -5.35 4.40 -15.32
C ARG A 4 -5.90 5.09 -14.06
N ASP A 5 -5.13 5.17 -12.98
CA ASP A 5 -5.55 5.79 -11.71
C ASP A 5 -5.67 7.31 -11.82
N ARG A 6 -4.94 7.93 -12.75
CA ARG A 6 -5.04 9.37 -13.04
C ARG A 6 -6.24 9.71 -13.93
N LEU A 7 -6.71 8.76 -14.74
CA LEU A 7 -7.85 8.93 -15.63
C LEU A 7 -9.19 8.62 -14.95
N ASN A 8 -9.16 7.88 -13.83
CA ASN A 8 -10.36 7.53 -13.10
C ASN A 8 -10.19 7.88 -11.61
N PRO A 9 -10.66 9.06 -11.18
CA PRO A 9 -10.51 9.54 -9.82
C PRO A 9 -11.26 8.68 -8.79
N ASN A 10 -12.24 7.88 -9.20
CA ASN A 10 -13.01 7.01 -8.32
C ASN A 10 -12.39 5.61 -8.17
N ARG A 11 -11.33 5.28 -8.91
CA ARG A 11 -10.57 4.04 -8.75
C ARG A 11 -9.53 4.19 -7.65
N ARG A 12 -9.99 4.20 -6.44
CA ARG A 12 -9.23 4.38 -5.20
C ARG A 12 -9.79 3.43 -4.14
N PRO A 13 -9.16 3.28 -2.98
CA PRO A 13 -9.79 2.64 -1.84
C PRO A 13 -11.10 3.33 -1.49
N PHE A 14 -12.14 2.54 -1.23
CA PHE A 14 -13.46 3.05 -0.89
C PHE A 14 -13.57 3.30 0.60
N LYS A 15 -14.19 4.42 0.97
CA LYS A 15 -14.41 4.77 2.36
C LYS A 15 -15.49 3.85 2.96
N THR A 16 -15.22 3.32 4.15
CA THR A 16 -16.17 2.59 5.00
C THR A 16 -16.57 3.44 6.21
N LYS A 17 -17.34 2.90 7.15
CA LYS A 17 -17.67 3.61 8.38
C LYS A 17 -16.45 3.96 9.24
N ASP A 18 -15.40 3.12 9.22
CA ASP A 18 -14.27 3.17 10.14
C ASP A 18 -12.89 3.22 9.45
N GLY A 19 -12.84 3.29 8.13
CA GLY A 19 -11.57 3.30 7.41
C GLY A 19 -11.74 3.25 5.90
N PHE A 20 -10.87 2.46 5.26
CA PHE A 20 -10.87 2.29 3.81
C PHE A 20 -10.64 0.83 3.43
N LEU A 21 -11.35 0.38 2.38
CA LEU A 21 -11.15 -0.92 1.76
C LEU A 21 -10.83 -0.78 0.27
N SER A 22 -9.92 -1.61 -0.21
CA SER A 22 -9.84 -1.93 -1.64
C SER A 22 -10.81 -3.07 -1.92
N ILE A 23 -11.79 -2.84 -2.79
CA ILE A 23 -12.83 -3.82 -3.17
C ILE A 23 -12.77 -3.96 -4.67
N VAL A 24 -12.64 -5.20 -5.18
CA VAL A 24 -12.40 -5.43 -6.62
C VAL A 24 -13.27 -6.58 -7.14
N PRO A 25 -14.57 -6.37 -7.40
CA PRO A 25 -15.37 -7.35 -8.10
C PRO A 25 -14.91 -7.49 -9.56
N TYR A 26 -14.71 -8.70 -10.05
CA TYR A 26 -14.26 -8.98 -11.41
C TYR A 26 -15.35 -9.52 -12.32
N SER A 27 -16.13 -10.47 -11.83
CA SER A 27 -17.20 -11.12 -12.60
C SER A 27 -18.55 -10.44 -12.40
N ASP A 28 -19.46 -10.63 -13.33
CA ASP A 28 -20.84 -10.14 -13.23
C ASP A 28 -21.49 -10.60 -11.94
N ARG A 29 -21.31 -11.89 -11.59
CA ARG A 29 -21.80 -12.45 -10.33
C ARG A 29 -21.23 -11.70 -9.10
N GLN A 30 -19.95 -11.39 -9.08
CA GLN A 30 -19.34 -10.67 -7.95
C GLN A 30 -19.88 -9.25 -7.82
N TRP A 31 -20.18 -8.59 -8.93
CA TRP A 31 -20.84 -7.30 -8.94
C TRP A 31 -22.25 -7.38 -8.38
N ASP A 32 -23.06 -8.38 -8.81
CA ASP A 32 -24.40 -8.62 -8.29
C ASP A 32 -24.37 -8.95 -6.80
N ASP A 33 -23.50 -9.87 -6.38
CA ASP A 33 -23.31 -10.24 -4.97
C ASP A 33 -22.91 -9.02 -4.11
N PHE A 34 -22.03 -8.16 -4.60
CA PHE A 34 -21.62 -6.95 -3.88
C PHE A 34 -22.79 -6.00 -3.64
N PHE A 35 -23.56 -5.69 -4.68
CA PHE A 35 -24.72 -4.80 -4.54
C PHE A 35 -25.85 -5.46 -3.74
N GLU A 36 -26.04 -6.76 -3.82
CA GLU A 36 -27.00 -7.48 -2.96
C GLU A 36 -26.60 -7.39 -1.49
N LEU A 37 -25.34 -7.61 -1.15
CA LEU A 37 -24.80 -7.40 0.20
C LEU A 37 -24.98 -5.96 0.69
N GLY A 38 -24.91 -5.00 -0.21
CA GLY A 38 -25.17 -3.59 0.04
C GLY A 38 -26.65 -3.18 0.10
N GLY A 39 -27.56 -4.14 0.03
CA GLY A 39 -29.02 -3.88 0.05
C GLY A 39 -29.57 -3.31 -1.25
N ARG A 40 -28.85 -3.47 -2.37
CA ARG A 40 -29.23 -2.97 -3.70
C ARG A 40 -29.32 -4.13 -4.72
N LYS A 41 -30.03 -5.18 -4.33
CA LYS A 41 -30.27 -6.34 -5.21
C LYS A 41 -30.94 -5.91 -6.51
N GLY A 42 -30.46 -6.43 -7.65
CA GLY A 42 -31.02 -6.13 -8.98
C GLY A 42 -30.55 -4.83 -9.61
N LEU A 43 -29.75 -4.01 -8.92
CA LEU A 43 -29.29 -2.71 -9.42
C LEU A 43 -28.68 -2.77 -10.82
N LEU A 44 -27.85 -3.79 -11.08
CA LEU A 44 -27.16 -3.89 -12.37
C LEU A 44 -28.10 -4.25 -13.53
N GLN A 45 -29.17 -5.00 -13.25
CA GLN A 45 -30.15 -5.38 -14.26
C GLN A 45 -31.16 -4.25 -14.55
N GLU A 46 -31.50 -3.50 -13.51
CA GLU A 46 -32.52 -2.44 -13.58
C GLU A 46 -31.99 -1.12 -14.15
N ASP A 47 -30.68 -0.90 -14.07
CA ASP A 47 -30.04 0.33 -14.56
C ASP A 47 -29.29 0.06 -15.86
N ASP A 48 -29.79 0.63 -16.97
CA ASP A 48 -29.22 0.46 -18.32
C ASP A 48 -27.74 0.90 -18.40
N ARG A 49 -27.26 1.74 -17.48
CA ARG A 49 -25.85 2.13 -17.42
C ARG A 49 -24.96 0.99 -17.00
N PHE A 50 -25.49 -0.08 -16.37
CA PHE A 50 -24.68 -1.13 -15.74
C PHE A 50 -25.07 -2.55 -16.17
N ASN A 51 -26.15 -2.75 -16.92
CA ASN A 51 -26.70 -4.06 -17.27
C ASN A 51 -25.81 -4.93 -18.18
N THR A 52 -24.79 -4.34 -18.81
CA THR A 52 -23.79 -5.08 -19.58
C THR A 52 -22.38 -4.68 -19.18
N TYR A 53 -21.40 -5.56 -19.45
CA TYR A 53 -19.98 -5.24 -19.25
C TYR A 53 -19.57 -3.96 -19.98
N GLN A 54 -20.02 -3.77 -21.22
CA GLN A 54 -19.70 -2.59 -22.02
C GLN A 54 -20.27 -1.32 -21.35
N ASN A 55 -21.54 -1.36 -20.92
CA ASN A 55 -22.20 -0.23 -20.28
C ASN A 55 -21.51 0.12 -18.94
N ARG A 56 -21.13 -0.87 -18.13
CA ARG A 56 -20.35 -0.65 -16.91
C ARG A 56 -19.01 -0.01 -17.18
N THR A 57 -18.32 -0.43 -18.24
CA THR A 57 -17.02 0.17 -18.62
C THR A 57 -17.15 1.63 -19.03
N GLN A 58 -18.20 1.96 -19.79
CA GLN A 58 -18.47 3.34 -20.21
C GLN A 58 -18.90 4.22 -19.03
N ASN A 59 -19.64 3.67 -18.08
CA ASN A 59 -20.17 4.37 -16.90
C ASN A 59 -19.38 4.09 -15.62
N VAL A 60 -18.11 3.70 -15.72
CA VAL A 60 -17.30 3.24 -14.60
C VAL A 60 -17.17 4.25 -13.46
N LEU A 61 -17.19 5.55 -13.76
CA LEU A 61 -17.16 6.61 -12.75
C LEU A 61 -18.43 6.59 -11.88
N ALA A 62 -19.59 6.44 -12.50
CA ALA A 62 -20.87 6.35 -11.80
C ALA A 62 -20.96 5.04 -11.00
N LEU A 63 -20.47 3.92 -11.57
CA LEU A 63 -20.44 2.63 -10.90
C LEU A 63 -19.60 2.69 -9.61
N TYR A 64 -18.39 3.25 -9.67
CA TYR A 64 -17.53 3.35 -8.49
C TYR A 64 -18.03 4.36 -7.44
N ALA A 65 -18.75 5.39 -7.86
CA ALA A 65 -19.43 6.27 -6.93
C ALA A 65 -20.50 5.51 -6.11
N LEU A 66 -21.26 4.61 -6.77
CA LEU A 66 -22.22 3.74 -6.09
C LEU A 66 -21.52 2.72 -5.17
N VAL A 67 -20.36 2.20 -5.57
CA VAL A 67 -19.56 1.32 -4.69
C VAL A 67 -19.15 2.06 -3.43
N GLU A 68 -18.68 3.29 -3.53
CA GLU A 68 -18.29 4.09 -2.36
C GLU A 68 -19.51 4.39 -1.44
N GLU A 69 -20.65 4.71 -2.03
CA GLU A 69 -21.89 4.93 -1.27
C GLU A 69 -22.30 3.67 -0.48
N VAL A 70 -22.25 2.50 -1.14
CA VAL A 70 -22.54 1.21 -0.51
C VAL A 70 -21.51 0.85 0.54
N ALA A 71 -20.22 1.05 0.26
CA ALA A 71 -19.13 0.72 1.19
C ALA A 71 -19.25 1.46 2.53
N GLN A 72 -19.77 2.69 2.53
CA GLN A 72 -19.98 3.49 3.75
C GLN A 72 -21.08 2.96 4.67
N THR A 73 -21.85 1.96 4.26
CA THR A 73 -22.96 1.41 5.06
C THR A 73 -22.51 0.50 6.20
N ARG A 74 -21.27 -0.02 6.15
CA ARG A 74 -20.71 -0.95 7.14
C ARG A 74 -19.27 -0.61 7.51
N THR A 75 -18.78 -1.26 8.56
CA THR A 75 -17.37 -1.21 8.95
C THR A 75 -16.50 -2.01 7.98
N SER A 76 -15.20 -1.79 8.01
CA SER A 76 -14.24 -2.52 7.19
C SER A 76 -14.25 -4.01 7.50
N GLU A 77 -14.37 -4.39 8.77
CA GLU A 77 -14.40 -5.79 9.23
C GLU A 77 -15.66 -6.50 8.74
N GLU A 78 -16.84 -5.90 8.95
CA GLU A 78 -18.13 -6.44 8.46
C GLU A 78 -18.09 -6.68 6.94
N TRP A 79 -17.47 -5.76 6.19
CA TRP A 79 -17.32 -5.92 4.74
C TRP A 79 -16.37 -7.05 4.38
N ILE A 80 -15.21 -7.16 5.04
CA ILE A 80 -14.23 -8.21 4.75
C ILE A 80 -14.86 -9.60 4.92
N ASP A 81 -15.60 -9.83 6.01
CA ASP A 81 -16.24 -11.10 6.27
C ASP A 81 -17.28 -11.43 5.19
N LEU A 82 -18.19 -10.51 4.87
CA LEU A 82 -19.21 -10.70 3.85
C LEU A 82 -18.63 -10.91 2.45
N LEU A 83 -17.60 -10.14 2.08
CA LEU A 83 -16.97 -10.23 0.76
C LEU A 83 -16.17 -11.52 0.62
N LYS A 84 -15.56 -12.00 1.71
CA LYS A 84 -14.86 -13.29 1.75
C LYS A 84 -15.81 -14.46 1.50
N GLU A 85 -17.01 -14.48 2.10
CA GLU A 85 -18.03 -15.51 1.87
C GLU A 85 -18.47 -15.58 0.39
N LYS A 86 -18.50 -14.44 -0.30
CA LYS A 86 -18.85 -14.33 -1.71
C LYS A 86 -17.66 -14.46 -2.67
N ASN A 87 -16.45 -14.71 -2.15
CA ASN A 87 -15.20 -14.74 -2.90
C ASN A 87 -14.96 -13.45 -3.72
N ILE A 88 -15.32 -12.30 -3.17
CA ILE A 88 -15.00 -10.99 -3.75
C ILE A 88 -13.69 -10.51 -3.16
N PRO A 89 -12.64 -10.24 -3.99
CA PRO A 89 -11.37 -9.75 -3.49
C PRO A 89 -11.53 -8.40 -2.79
N ALA A 90 -11.11 -8.36 -1.54
CA ALA A 90 -11.10 -7.15 -0.73
C ALA A 90 -9.89 -7.15 0.23
N MET A 91 -9.39 -5.97 0.54
CA MET A 91 -8.29 -5.79 1.47
C MET A 91 -8.45 -4.47 2.23
N ARG A 92 -8.16 -4.50 3.52
CA ARG A 92 -8.07 -3.29 4.34
C ARG A 92 -6.89 -2.43 3.88
N VAL A 93 -7.08 -1.14 3.86
CA VAL A 93 -6.00 -0.18 3.63
C VAL A 93 -5.45 0.25 4.98
N ASN A 94 -4.23 -0.15 5.26
CA ASN A 94 -3.54 0.19 6.49
C ASN A 94 -3.13 1.67 6.49
N ARG A 95 -3.21 2.32 7.64
CA ARG A 95 -2.56 3.61 7.86
C ARG A 95 -1.06 3.38 8.08
N LEU A 96 -0.25 4.38 7.83
CA LEU A 96 1.21 4.26 8.06
C LEU A 96 1.53 3.90 9.51
N ASP A 97 0.78 4.45 10.45
CA ASP A 97 0.95 4.19 11.88
C ASP A 97 0.65 2.72 12.25
N ASP A 98 -0.20 2.04 11.48
CA ASP A 98 -0.64 0.67 11.73
C ASP A 98 0.22 -0.38 11.01
N VAL A 99 1.06 0.04 10.06
CA VAL A 99 1.85 -0.89 9.22
C VAL A 99 2.78 -1.77 10.05
N THR A 100 3.40 -1.21 11.09
CA THR A 100 4.32 -1.97 11.96
C THR A 100 3.62 -3.02 12.81
N SER A 101 2.31 -2.89 13.01
CA SER A 101 1.46 -3.85 13.74
C SER A 101 0.67 -4.80 12.84
N ASP A 102 0.83 -4.72 11.52
CA ASP A 102 0.17 -5.62 10.58
C ASP A 102 0.49 -7.08 10.88
N PRO A 103 -0.51 -7.96 11.08
CA PRO A 103 -0.30 -9.35 11.50
C PRO A 103 0.55 -10.17 10.52
N HIS A 104 0.43 -9.91 9.21
CA HIS A 104 1.23 -10.60 8.21
C HIS A 104 2.69 -10.14 8.28
N LEU A 105 2.95 -8.84 8.33
CA LEU A 105 4.30 -8.30 8.42
C LEU A 105 5.00 -8.72 9.73
N GLN A 106 4.24 -8.79 10.82
CA GLN A 106 4.73 -9.35 12.08
C GLN A 106 5.07 -10.83 11.96
N SER A 107 4.22 -11.64 11.35
CA SER A 107 4.42 -13.10 11.23
C SER A 107 5.66 -13.47 10.42
N ILE A 108 6.03 -12.65 9.43
CA ILE A 108 7.24 -12.85 8.62
C ILE A 108 8.46 -12.12 9.19
N GLY A 109 8.33 -11.44 10.33
CA GLY A 109 9.40 -10.68 10.95
C GLY A 109 9.96 -9.60 10.02
N PHE A 110 9.06 -8.86 9.33
CA PHE A 110 9.46 -7.89 8.31
C PHE A 110 10.18 -6.67 8.88
N PHE A 111 9.92 -6.33 10.14
CA PHE A 111 10.55 -5.23 10.84
C PHE A 111 11.58 -5.75 11.85
N GLU A 112 12.76 -5.16 11.84
CA GLU A 112 13.85 -5.45 12.74
C GLU A 112 14.30 -4.19 13.49
N HIS A 113 14.72 -4.39 14.74
CA HIS A 113 15.28 -3.32 15.57
C HIS A 113 16.80 -3.34 15.47
N TYR A 114 17.38 -2.17 15.26
CA TYR A 114 18.82 -1.98 15.22
C TYR A 114 19.22 -0.84 16.15
N ASP A 115 20.36 -1.00 16.83
CA ASP A 115 20.93 0.03 17.70
C ASP A 115 21.94 0.86 16.92
N HIS A 116 21.57 2.10 16.60
CA HIS A 116 22.47 3.02 15.95
C HIS A 116 23.46 3.61 16.97
N PRO A 117 24.78 3.69 16.65
CA PRO A 117 25.79 4.11 17.61
C PRO A 117 25.59 5.54 18.19
N GLN A 118 24.87 6.39 17.48
CA GLN A 118 24.67 7.80 17.84
C GLN A 118 23.22 8.18 18.06
N GLU A 119 22.26 7.53 17.32
CA GLU A 119 20.86 7.95 17.25
C GLU A 119 19.91 7.07 18.11
N GLY A 120 20.46 6.01 18.76
CA GLY A 120 19.65 5.07 19.52
C GLY A 120 18.97 3.99 18.67
N THR A 121 17.97 3.32 19.22
CA THR A 121 17.29 2.20 18.56
C THR A 121 16.34 2.71 17.47
N TYR A 122 16.41 2.12 16.29
CA TYR A 122 15.47 2.38 15.19
C TYR A 122 14.92 1.08 14.60
N VAL A 123 13.79 1.20 13.90
CA VAL A 123 13.14 0.10 13.20
C VAL A 123 13.45 0.18 11.72
N ALA A 124 13.93 -0.91 11.14
CA ALA A 124 14.15 -1.01 9.70
C ALA A 124 13.34 -2.16 9.09
N MET A 125 13.00 -2.00 7.84
CA MET A 125 12.36 -3.06 7.05
C MET A 125 13.41 -4.05 6.55
N LYS A 126 13.12 -5.33 6.64
CA LYS A 126 13.89 -6.36 5.93
C LYS A 126 13.78 -6.19 4.43
N GLN A 127 14.79 -6.73 3.74
CA GLN A 127 14.71 -6.88 2.29
C GLN A 127 13.55 -7.82 1.94
N PRO A 128 12.58 -7.38 1.10
CA PRO A 128 11.39 -8.19 0.78
C PRO A 128 11.70 -9.36 -0.17
N VAL A 129 12.91 -9.41 -0.74
CA VAL A 129 13.34 -10.45 -1.66
C VAL A 129 14.42 -11.31 -0.99
N ASN A 130 14.19 -12.62 -0.95
CA ASN A 130 15.16 -13.57 -0.46
C ASN A 130 15.99 -14.15 -1.63
N PHE A 131 17.31 -13.90 -1.60
CA PHE A 131 18.25 -14.51 -2.51
C PHE A 131 18.89 -15.72 -1.82
N GLU A 132 18.67 -16.92 -2.36
CA GLU A 132 19.13 -18.16 -1.75
C GLU A 132 20.65 -18.23 -1.56
N LYS A 133 21.42 -17.81 -2.58
CA LYS A 133 22.89 -17.87 -2.59
C LYS A 133 23.57 -16.62 -2.03
N THR A 134 22.90 -15.49 -2.07
CA THR A 134 23.43 -14.20 -1.67
C THR A 134 22.38 -13.45 -0.82
N PRO A 135 22.07 -13.93 0.39
CA PRO A 135 21.09 -13.30 1.24
C PRO A 135 21.47 -11.84 1.56
N ALA A 136 20.50 -10.98 1.53
CA ALA A 136 20.69 -9.58 1.93
C ALA A 136 20.97 -9.50 3.44
N THR A 137 21.92 -8.66 3.80
CA THR A 137 22.29 -8.40 5.20
C THR A 137 22.31 -6.90 5.47
N HIS A 138 21.99 -6.52 6.70
CA HIS A 138 22.17 -5.16 7.17
C HIS A 138 23.67 -4.92 7.37
N ARG A 139 24.32 -4.14 6.49
CA ARG A 139 25.78 -3.92 6.53
C ARG A 139 26.14 -2.64 7.26
N HIS A 140 25.35 -1.58 7.09
CA HIS A 140 25.62 -0.25 7.62
C HIS A 140 24.34 0.37 8.14
N HIS A 141 24.44 1.09 9.24
CA HIS A 141 23.37 1.97 9.70
C HIS A 141 23.23 3.18 8.77
N PRO A 142 22.08 3.88 8.79
CA PRO A 142 21.97 5.17 8.11
C PRO A 142 23.11 6.09 8.56
N PRO A 143 23.93 6.62 7.63
CA PRO A 143 25.10 7.39 8.02
C PRO A 143 24.71 8.79 8.55
N ALA A 144 25.41 9.26 9.57
CA ALA A 144 25.33 10.66 9.97
C ALA A 144 25.87 11.56 8.85
N LEU A 145 25.36 12.80 8.78
CA LEU A 145 25.79 13.75 7.75
C LEU A 145 27.32 13.95 7.80
N GLY A 146 27.97 13.70 6.67
CA GLY A 146 29.40 13.91 6.49
C GLY A 146 30.32 12.83 7.07
N VAL A 147 29.79 11.73 7.65
CA VAL A 147 30.62 10.67 8.25
C VAL A 147 31.59 10.02 7.27
N ASP A 148 31.18 9.88 6.00
CA ASP A 148 32.02 9.27 4.95
C ASP A 148 32.85 10.29 4.16
N THR A 149 32.73 11.58 4.45
CA THR A 149 33.38 12.66 3.67
C THR A 149 34.89 12.47 3.54
N GLU A 150 35.56 12.20 4.66
CA GLU A 150 37.01 12.03 4.66
C GLU A 150 37.43 10.78 3.88
N ALA A 151 36.74 9.67 4.05
CA ALA A 151 37.02 8.42 3.35
C ALA A 151 36.85 8.58 1.83
N VAL A 152 35.78 9.19 1.38
CA VAL A 152 35.46 9.43 -0.04
C VAL A 152 36.47 10.38 -0.68
N LEU A 153 36.82 11.47 0.00
CA LEU A 153 37.82 12.44 -0.50
C LEU A 153 39.22 11.81 -0.59
N ARG A 154 39.58 10.95 0.37
CA ARG A 154 40.86 10.23 0.33
C ARG A 154 40.89 9.20 -0.80
N GLU A 155 39.82 8.48 -1.04
CA GLU A 155 39.68 7.56 -2.17
C GLU A 155 39.79 8.30 -3.52
N ALA A 156 39.25 9.53 -3.58
CA ALA A 156 39.39 10.42 -4.74
C ALA A 156 40.82 10.97 -4.94
N GLY A 157 41.78 10.68 -4.03
CA GLY A 157 43.19 11.03 -4.15
C GLY A 157 43.56 12.37 -3.50
N LEU A 158 42.66 12.98 -2.72
CA LEU A 158 43.00 14.23 -2.00
C LEU A 158 43.94 13.95 -0.84
N SER A 159 44.88 14.86 -0.64
CA SER A 159 45.78 14.86 0.52
C SER A 159 45.02 15.27 1.82
N ASN A 160 45.59 14.90 2.97
CA ASN A 160 45.01 15.30 4.26
C ASN A 160 44.89 16.85 4.42
N ALA A 161 45.79 17.63 3.80
CA ALA A 161 45.72 19.07 3.82
C ALA A 161 44.53 19.61 3.01
N GLU A 162 44.27 19.03 1.84
CA GLU A 162 43.14 19.39 0.99
C GLU A 162 41.81 18.99 1.63
N ILE A 163 41.74 17.79 2.22
CA ILE A 163 40.55 17.31 2.97
C ILE A 163 40.24 18.26 4.13
N ALA A 164 41.26 18.63 4.91
CA ALA A 164 41.10 19.57 6.03
C ALA A 164 40.66 20.98 5.59
N ALA A 165 41.03 21.42 4.38
CA ALA A 165 40.59 22.68 3.82
C ALA A 165 39.12 22.69 3.42
N VAL A 166 38.66 21.59 2.82
CA VAL A 166 37.23 21.40 2.38
C VAL A 166 36.32 21.21 3.59
N SER A 167 36.76 20.52 4.65
CA SER A 167 35.92 20.21 5.81
C SER A 167 35.69 21.40 6.76
N LYS A 168 36.35 22.54 6.54
CA LYS A 168 36.22 23.76 7.34
C LYS A 168 35.25 24.81 6.78
N GLY A 169 34.68 24.57 5.61
CA GLY A 169 33.68 25.43 4.97
C GLY A 169 32.28 24.87 5.20
#